data_98528e6a6e5ae8dc3ca5ade8c33a84ef
#
_entry.id   98528e6a6e5ae8dc3ca5ade8c33a84ef
#
_cell.length_a   1.000
_cell.length_b   1.000
_cell.length_c   1.000
_cell.angle_alpha   90.00
_cell.angle_beta   90.00
_cell.angle_gamma   90.00
#
_symmetry.space_group_name_H-M   'P 1'
#
loop_
_entity.id
_entity.type
_entity.pdbx_description
1 polymer ?
#
loop_
_entity_poly.entity_id
_entity_poly.type
_entity_poly.pdbx_seq_one_letter_code
_entity_poly.pdbx_strand_id
1 'polypeptide(L)'
;YTDIEGKFSILINNIDSEINFFLDGYTLLTKLYSPRTSELKDVTLKLIPKIEELNEVVVRGNLKKIFQIKRMEDVEGTRIYAGKKNEVILIDVSMANLASNNARQIYNQIPGLNIYQNDDAGLQLNIGGRGLNPNRTANFNTRQNNYDISADALGYPESYYTPPPEGLEEIQILRGAASLQYGTQFGGLIN
;
A
#
# COMPACT_ATOMS: atom_id res chain seq x y z
N TYR A 1 14.30 43.01 -18.10
CA TYR A 1 12.91 43.04 -17.60
C TYR A 1 12.02 43.67 -18.66
N THR A 2 10.75 43.29 -18.72
CA THR A 2 9.73 43.90 -19.56
C THR A 2 9.14 45.12 -18.84
N ASP A 3 8.60 46.08 -19.64
CA ASP A 3 7.79 47.15 -19.09
C ASP A 3 6.36 46.67 -18.72
N ILE A 4 5.51 47.61 -18.27
CA ILE A 4 4.14 47.31 -17.85
C ILE A 4 3.24 46.81 -18.99
N GLU A 5 3.64 47.12 -20.26
CA GLU A 5 2.94 46.69 -21.47
C GLU A 5 3.50 45.37 -22.04
N GLY A 6 4.50 44.78 -21.37
CA GLY A 6 5.17 43.56 -21.80
C GLY A 6 6.22 43.75 -22.90
N LYS A 7 6.60 45.00 -23.19
CA LYS A 7 7.65 45.30 -24.15
C LYS A 7 9.03 45.13 -23.54
N PHE A 8 9.97 44.62 -24.32
CA PHE A 8 11.36 44.48 -23.91
C PHE A 8 12.30 44.92 -25.05
N SER A 9 13.51 45.32 -24.67
CA SER A 9 14.60 45.61 -25.60
C SER A 9 15.87 44.96 -25.08
N ILE A 10 16.54 44.19 -25.92
CA ILE A 10 17.78 43.49 -25.58
C ILE A 10 18.83 43.87 -26.59
N LEU A 11 19.97 44.40 -26.10
CA LEU A 11 21.15 44.61 -26.92
C LEU A 11 21.92 43.27 -27.00
N ILE A 12 22.03 42.76 -28.21
CA ILE A 12 22.72 41.53 -28.48
C ILE A 12 24.01 41.81 -29.21
N ASN A 13 25.14 41.31 -28.71
CA ASN A 13 26.41 41.39 -29.42
C ASN A 13 26.37 40.48 -30.65
N ASN A 14 27.25 40.77 -31.61
CA ASN A 14 27.29 40.06 -32.90
C ASN A 14 27.81 38.63 -32.80
N ILE A 15 27.29 37.86 -31.83
CA ILE A 15 27.66 36.50 -31.47
C ILE A 15 26.35 35.69 -31.35
N ASP A 16 26.42 34.42 -31.75
CA ASP A 16 25.31 33.48 -31.52
C ASP A 16 24.99 33.44 -30.01
N SER A 17 23.75 33.71 -29.65
CA SER A 17 23.31 33.86 -28.27
C SER A 17 22.00 33.12 -28.04
N GLU A 18 21.89 32.54 -26.84
CA GLU A 18 20.67 31.92 -26.37
C GLU A 18 19.94 32.90 -25.42
N ILE A 19 18.69 33.18 -25.75
CA ILE A 19 17.86 34.09 -24.96
C ILE A 19 16.76 33.29 -24.28
N ASN A 20 16.75 33.36 -22.96
CA ASN A 20 15.78 32.67 -22.11
C ASN A 20 14.74 33.65 -21.59
N PHE A 21 13.47 33.38 -21.86
CA PHE A 21 12.33 34.15 -21.39
C PHE A 21 11.66 33.41 -20.25
N PHE A 22 11.71 33.99 -19.07
CA PHE A 22 11.17 33.43 -17.85
C PHE A 22 10.07 34.34 -17.28
N LEU A 23 8.96 33.70 -16.92
CA LEU A 23 7.89 34.31 -16.14
C LEU A 23 7.37 33.26 -15.18
N ASP A 24 7.16 33.63 -13.93
CA ASP A 24 6.59 32.71 -12.95
C ASP A 24 5.21 32.21 -13.37
N GLY A 25 4.96 30.90 -13.22
CA GLY A 25 3.74 30.26 -13.70
C GLY A 25 3.71 29.94 -15.21
N TYR A 26 4.80 30.17 -15.94
CA TYR A 26 4.91 29.85 -17.37
C TYR A 26 6.10 28.93 -17.66
N THR A 27 5.99 28.18 -18.76
CA THR A 27 7.09 27.35 -19.25
C THR A 27 8.23 28.22 -19.77
N LEU A 28 9.48 27.88 -19.41
CA LEU A 28 10.67 28.56 -19.93
C LEU A 28 10.69 28.49 -21.46
N LEU A 29 10.75 29.65 -22.09
CA LEU A 29 10.89 29.77 -23.56
C LEU A 29 12.31 30.16 -23.90
N THR A 30 13.02 29.29 -24.60
CA THR A 30 14.36 29.54 -25.11
C THR A 30 14.35 29.83 -26.60
N LYS A 31 15.03 30.89 -27.02
CA LYS A 31 15.24 31.26 -28.41
C LYS A 31 16.72 31.43 -28.71
N LEU A 32 17.17 30.76 -29.78
CA LEU A 32 18.51 30.95 -30.33
C LEU A 32 18.53 32.14 -31.27
N TYR A 33 19.48 33.02 -31.09
CA TYR A 33 19.72 34.16 -31.97
C TYR A 33 21.08 33.97 -32.66
N SER A 34 21.05 34.08 -34.01
CA SER A 34 22.26 34.11 -34.83
C SER A 34 22.30 35.38 -35.66
N PRO A 35 23.34 36.19 -35.54
CA PRO A 35 23.44 37.47 -36.31
C PRO A 35 23.37 37.32 -37.82
N ARG A 36 23.71 36.11 -38.30
CA ARG A 36 23.73 35.82 -39.75
C ARG A 36 22.38 35.48 -40.35
N THR A 37 21.41 35.09 -39.52
CA THR A 37 20.12 34.54 -39.98
C THR A 37 18.89 35.21 -39.40
N SER A 38 19.03 36.11 -38.43
CA SER A 38 17.87 36.66 -37.72
C SER A 38 17.79 38.17 -37.80
N GLU A 39 16.87 38.71 -38.62
CA GLU A 39 16.38 40.07 -38.44
C GLU A 39 15.33 40.05 -37.33
N LEU A 40 15.75 40.38 -36.09
CA LEU A 40 14.83 40.48 -34.96
C LEU A 40 14.42 41.94 -34.74
N LYS A 41 13.46 42.41 -35.51
CA LYS A 41 12.72 43.64 -35.20
C LYS A 41 11.29 43.23 -34.90
N ASP A 42 10.78 43.67 -33.76
CA ASP A 42 9.37 43.54 -33.33
C ASP A 42 8.86 42.08 -33.24
N VAL A 43 9.55 41.26 -32.45
CA VAL A 43 9.16 39.87 -32.21
C VAL A 43 8.14 39.78 -31.07
N THR A 44 6.97 39.22 -31.37
CA THR A 44 5.97 38.89 -30.36
C THR A 44 6.15 37.47 -29.90
N LEU A 45 6.35 37.28 -28.59
CA LEU A 45 6.52 35.97 -27.97
C LEU A 45 5.30 35.62 -27.09
N LYS A 46 4.76 34.43 -27.28
CA LYS A 46 3.73 33.88 -26.40
C LYS A 46 4.34 32.90 -25.47
N LEU A 47 4.23 33.15 -24.15
CA LEU A 47 4.58 32.19 -23.13
C LEU A 47 3.40 31.23 -22.90
N ILE A 48 3.70 29.97 -22.64
CA ILE A 48 2.70 28.92 -22.38
C ILE A 48 2.57 28.79 -20.85
N PRO A 49 1.37 28.96 -20.28
CA PRO A 49 1.17 28.73 -18.85
C PRO A 49 1.65 27.31 -18.46
N LYS A 50 2.39 27.23 -17.37
CA LYS A 50 2.75 25.95 -16.76
C LYS A 50 1.53 25.47 -15.99
N ILE A 51 0.77 24.55 -16.58
CA ILE A 51 -0.31 23.87 -15.89
C ILE A 51 0.37 22.88 -14.93
N GLU A 52 0.44 23.22 -13.67
CA GLU A 52 0.71 22.22 -12.64
C GLU A 52 -0.59 21.43 -12.46
N GLU A 53 -0.67 20.27 -13.08
CA GLU A 53 -1.66 19.27 -12.67
C GLU A 53 -1.33 18.92 -11.23
N LEU A 54 -2.09 19.51 -10.30
CA LEU A 54 -2.08 19.03 -8.93
C LEU A 54 -2.57 17.59 -9.00
N ASN A 55 -1.68 16.65 -8.74
CA ASN A 55 -2.07 15.27 -8.52
C ASN A 55 -3.21 15.28 -7.51
N GLU A 56 -4.28 14.57 -7.82
CA GLU A 56 -5.42 14.40 -6.94
C GLU A 56 -4.88 14.06 -5.54
N VAL A 57 -5.04 14.98 -4.60
CA VAL A 57 -4.76 14.70 -3.19
C VAL A 57 -5.88 13.78 -2.75
N VAL A 58 -5.71 12.49 -2.95
CA VAL A 58 -6.55 11.48 -2.32
C VAL A 58 -6.29 11.57 -0.83
N VAL A 59 -7.08 12.40 -0.14
CA VAL A 59 -7.16 12.36 1.31
C VAL A 59 -7.79 11.02 1.67
N ARG A 60 -6.98 9.99 1.72
CA ARG A 60 -7.35 8.76 2.41
C ARG A 60 -7.48 9.16 3.87
N GLY A 61 -8.68 9.51 4.29
CA GLY A 61 -8.98 9.69 5.69
C GLY A 61 -8.60 8.39 6.38
N ASN A 62 -7.49 8.38 7.09
CA ASN A 62 -7.26 7.39 8.12
C ASN A 62 -8.34 7.65 9.19
N LEU A 63 -9.55 7.16 8.93
CA LEU A 63 -10.43 6.79 10.00
C LEU A 63 -9.54 5.89 10.87
N LYS A 64 -9.13 6.38 12.05
CA LYS A 64 -8.59 5.53 13.11
C LYS A 64 -9.65 4.46 13.29
N LYS A 65 -9.47 3.34 12.58
CA LYS A 65 -10.44 2.26 12.63
C LYS A 65 -10.32 1.74 14.04
N ILE A 66 -11.37 1.94 14.81
CA ILE A 66 -11.50 1.52 16.22
C ILE A 66 -11.08 0.03 16.38
N PHE A 67 -11.04 -0.72 15.30
CA PHE A 67 -10.76 -2.14 15.28
C PHE A 67 -9.48 -2.55 14.52
N GLN A 68 -8.70 -1.61 13.99
CA GLN A 68 -7.41 -1.91 13.33
C GLN A 68 -7.47 -2.97 12.20
N ILE A 69 -8.66 -3.17 11.67
CA ILE A 69 -8.93 -4.11 10.58
C ILE A 69 -9.11 -3.30 9.31
N LYS A 70 -8.38 -3.65 8.25
CA LYS A 70 -8.62 -3.14 6.90
C LYS A 70 -9.08 -4.28 5.99
N ARG A 71 -9.72 -3.94 4.90
CA ARG A 71 -9.98 -4.87 3.82
C ARG A 71 -8.73 -5.00 2.95
N MET A 72 -8.46 -6.20 2.45
CA MET A 72 -7.40 -6.41 1.47
C MET A 72 -7.75 -5.74 0.14
N GLU A 73 -6.72 -5.34 -0.60
CA GLU A 73 -6.84 -4.95 -2.01
C GLU A 73 -7.39 -6.15 -2.81
N ASP A 74 -8.18 -5.88 -3.84
CA ASP A 74 -8.80 -6.96 -4.62
C ASP A 74 -7.76 -7.77 -5.41
N VAL A 75 -6.65 -7.17 -5.78
CA VAL A 75 -5.52 -7.80 -6.48
C VAL A 75 -4.20 -7.25 -5.95
N GLU A 76 -3.25 -8.12 -5.65
CA GLU A 76 -1.91 -7.78 -5.24
C GLU A 76 -0.89 -8.63 -6.01
N GLY A 77 -0.17 -8.03 -6.94
CA GLY A 77 0.69 -8.75 -7.86
C GLY A 77 -0.07 -9.76 -8.71
N THR A 78 0.20 -11.05 -8.53
CA THR A 78 -0.49 -12.15 -9.22
C THR A 78 -1.62 -12.79 -8.40
N ARG A 79 -1.89 -12.29 -7.20
CA ARG A 79 -2.85 -12.86 -6.25
C ARG A 79 -4.17 -12.13 -6.33
N ILE A 80 -5.25 -12.89 -6.25
CA ILE A 80 -6.62 -12.35 -6.29
C ILE A 80 -7.23 -12.51 -4.90
N TYR A 81 -7.48 -11.38 -4.26
CA TYR A 81 -8.10 -11.30 -2.95
C TYR A 81 -9.54 -10.76 -3.00
N ALA A 82 -10.07 -10.61 -4.21
CA ALA A 82 -11.43 -10.13 -4.41
C ALA A 82 -12.43 -11.00 -3.62
N GLY A 83 -12.98 -10.42 -2.57
CA GLY A 83 -13.92 -11.11 -1.69
C GLY A 83 -14.34 -10.26 -0.50
N LYS A 84 -15.57 -10.45 -0.03
CA LYS A 84 -16.15 -9.63 1.06
C LYS A 84 -15.62 -9.98 2.46
N LYS A 85 -14.86 -11.07 2.60
CA LYS A 85 -14.47 -11.64 3.90
C LYS A 85 -12.96 -11.81 4.06
N ASN A 86 -12.20 -11.00 3.34
CA ASN A 86 -10.76 -10.94 3.46
C ASN A 86 -10.38 -9.71 4.29
N GLU A 87 -9.71 -9.94 5.39
CA GLU A 87 -9.44 -8.92 6.40
C GLU A 87 -7.96 -8.93 6.75
N VAL A 88 -7.44 -7.75 7.06
CA VAL A 88 -6.07 -7.55 7.51
C VAL A 88 -6.09 -6.94 8.89
N ILE A 89 -5.35 -7.53 9.83
CA ILE A 89 -5.06 -6.96 11.13
C ILE A 89 -3.72 -6.24 11.04
N LEU A 90 -3.71 -4.95 11.35
CA LEU A 90 -2.47 -4.16 11.43
C LEU A 90 -1.91 -4.25 12.83
N ILE A 91 -0.70 -4.80 12.98
CA ILE A 91 -0.09 -5.05 14.28
C ILE A 91 0.40 -3.75 14.92
N ASP A 92 1.00 -2.83 14.16
CA ASP A 92 1.55 -1.56 14.67
C ASP A 92 0.53 -0.67 15.40
N VAL A 93 -0.73 -0.80 15.06
CA VAL A 93 -1.82 -0.04 15.68
C VAL A 93 -2.68 -0.88 16.61
N SER A 94 -2.27 -2.13 16.86
CA SER A 94 -2.98 -3.05 17.72
C SER A 94 -2.86 -2.64 19.19
N MET A 95 -3.99 -2.61 19.88
CA MET A 95 -4.05 -2.43 21.34
C MET A 95 -3.81 -3.76 22.09
N ALA A 96 -3.52 -4.84 21.37
CA ALA A 96 -3.25 -6.14 21.96
C ALA A 96 -1.91 -6.12 22.72
N ASN A 97 -1.81 -6.93 23.76
CA ASN A 97 -0.54 -7.19 24.40
C ASN A 97 0.27 -8.17 23.52
N LEU A 98 1.16 -7.62 22.70
CA LEU A 98 1.97 -8.40 21.77
C LEU A 98 2.98 -9.27 22.48
N ALA A 99 3.54 -8.80 23.59
CA ALA A 99 4.58 -9.53 24.34
C ALA A 99 4.11 -10.89 24.88
N SER A 100 2.81 -11.02 25.16
CA SER A 100 2.24 -12.31 25.58
C SER A 100 1.76 -13.19 24.43
N ASN A 101 1.86 -12.72 23.18
CA ASN A 101 1.33 -13.38 21.97
C ASN A 101 -0.11 -13.90 22.16
N ASN A 102 -0.95 -13.13 22.81
CA ASN A 102 -2.29 -13.55 23.17
C ASN A 102 -3.22 -13.51 21.93
N ALA A 103 -3.46 -14.67 21.34
CA ALA A 103 -4.28 -14.83 20.14
C ALA A 103 -5.68 -14.24 20.31
N ARG A 104 -6.25 -14.30 21.50
CA ARG A 104 -7.58 -13.74 21.76
C ARG A 104 -7.58 -12.22 21.64
N GLN A 105 -6.55 -11.54 22.08
CA GLN A 105 -6.42 -10.08 21.93
C GLN A 105 -6.14 -9.66 20.48
N ILE A 106 -5.42 -10.47 19.73
CA ILE A 106 -5.01 -10.16 18.36
C ILE A 106 -6.14 -10.44 17.38
N TYR A 107 -6.79 -11.59 17.47
CA TYR A 107 -7.73 -12.09 16.45
C TYR A 107 -9.20 -11.91 16.81
N ASN A 108 -9.57 -11.59 18.06
CA ASN A 108 -10.98 -11.52 18.48
C ASN A 108 -11.81 -10.44 17.77
N GLN A 109 -11.14 -9.48 17.15
CA GLN A 109 -11.80 -8.40 16.44
C GLN A 109 -12.37 -8.86 15.09
N ILE A 110 -11.95 -10.01 14.58
CA ILE A 110 -12.41 -10.54 13.31
C ILE A 110 -13.67 -11.37 13.50
N PRO A 111 -14.80 -10.94 12.90
CA PRO A 111 -16.05 -11.66 13.04
C PRO A 111 -15.96 -13.10 12.52
N GLY A 112 -16.51 -14.04 13.28
CA GLY A 112 -16.61 -15.45 12.90
C GLY A 112 -15.34 -16.27 13.09
N LEU A 113 -14.34 -15.75 13.81
CA LEU A 113 -13.26 -16.54 14.35
C LEU A 113 -13.61 -17.07 15.74
N ASN A 114 -13.24 -18.32 16.01
CA ASN A 114 -13.33 -18.97 17.29
C ASN A 114 -11.92 -19.24 17.80
N ILE A 115 -11.58 -18.71 18.97
CA ILE A 115 -10.21 -18.69 19.47
C ILE A 115 -10.18 -19.40 20.82
N TYR A 116 -9.37 -20.46 20.92
CA TYR A 116 -9.04 -21.09 22.17
C TYR A 116 -7.68 -20.62 22.64
N GLN A 117 -7.56 -20.40 23.92
CA GLN A 117 -6.30 -20.11 24.58
C GLN A 117 -5.98 -21.30 25.47
N ASN A 118 -5.02 -22.12 25.07
CA ASN A 118 -4.62 -23.35 25.76
C ASN A 118 -3.35 -23.14 26.58
N ASP A 119 -2.63 -22.05 26.33
CA ASP A 119 -1.42 -21.70 27.06
C ASP A 119 -1.36 -20.17 27.26
N ASP A 120 -0.67 -19.73 28.28
CA ASP A 120 -0.51 -18.33 28.61
C ASP A 120 0.67 -17.67 27.88
N ALA A 121 1.51 -18.47 27.25
CA ALA A 121 2.70 -18.00 26.53
C ALA A 121 2.47 -17.79 25.04
N GLY A 122 1.29 -18.13 24.52
CA GLY A 122 0.96 -17.97 23.10
C GLY A 122 1.83 -18.80 22.15
N LEU A 123 2.34 -19.94 22.63
CA LEU A 123 3.23 -20.80 21.85
C LEU A 123 2.52 -21.52 20.72
N GLN A 124 1.22 -21.72 20.85
CA GLN A 124 0.42 -22.43 19.87
C GLN A 124 -0.83 -21.64 19.50
N LEU A 125 -1.00 -21.46 18.20
CA LEU A 125 -2.20 -20.83 17.66
C LEU A 125 -3.38 -21.82 17.64
N ASN A 126 -4.52 -21.41 18.21
CA ASN A 126 -5.75 -22.20 18.24
C ASN A 126 -6.91 -21.36 17.70
N ILE A 127 -6.99 -21.26 16.38
CA ILE A 127 -7.99 -20.45 15.66
C ILE A 127 -8.84 -21.35 14.76
N GLY A 128 -10.14 -21.31 14.96
CA GLY A 128 -11.15 -21.90 14.07
C GLY A 128 -11.98 -20.82 13.40
N GLY A 129 -12.53 -21.15 12.26
CA GLY A 129 -13.49 -20.31 11.56
C GLY A 129 -14.75 -21.07 11.24
N ARG A 130 -15.87 -20.38 11.01
CA ARG A 130 -17.15 -20.95 10.61
C ARG A 130 -17.69 -22.04 11.56
N GLY A 131 -17.41 -21.92 12.86
CA GLY A 131 -17.81 -22.90 13.85
C GLY A 131 -16.98 -24.19 13.87
N LEU A 132 -15.90 -24.25 13.09
CA LEU A 132 -14.99 -25.39 13.11
C LEU A 132 -14.11 -25.39 14.38
N ASN A 133 -13.66 -26.58 14.77
CA ASN A 133 -12.80 -26.74 15.93
C ASN A 133 -11.49 -25.94 15.76
N PRO A 134 -11.14 -25.05 16.68
CA PRO A 134 -9.94 -24.25 16.60
C PRO A 134 -8.65 -24.99 16.97
N ASN A 135 -8.73 -26.23 17.48
CA ASN A 135 -7.59 -26.97 17.96
C ASN A 135 -6.43 -26.97 16.95
N ARG A 136 -5.28 -26.44 17.37
CA ARG A 136 -4.04 -26.32 16.58
C ARG A 136 -4.23 -25.68 15.20
N THR A 137 -5.25 -24.87 15.05
CA THR A 137 -5.58 -24.17 13.79
C THR A 137 -5.73 -25.12 12.59
N ALA A 138 -6.11 -26.36 12.82
CA ALA A 138 -6.10 -27.44 11.83
C ALA A 138 -7.01 -27.19 10.59
N ASN A 139 -7.93 -26.24 10.69
CA ASN A 139 -8.84 -25.89 9.59
C ASN A 139 -8.41 -24.67 8.78
N PHE A 140 -7.28 -24.08 9.11
CA PHE A 140 -6.67 -23.00 8.34
C PHE A 140 -5.34 -23.45 7.73
N ASN A 141 -5.03 -22.98 6.53
CA ASN A 141 -3.66 -23.01 6.04
C ASN A 141 -2.92 -21.82 6.65
N THR A 142 -1.84 -22.07 7.36
CA THR A 142 -1.04 -21.02 8.00
C THR A 142 0.22 -20.77 7.21
N ARG A 143 0.48 -19.49 6.92
CA ARG A 143 1.62 -19.02 6.13
C ARG A 143 2.34 -17.89 6.82
N GLN A 144 3.58 -17.71 6.48
CA GLN A 144 4.39 -16.53 6.79
C GLN A 144 5.06 -16.05 5.51
N ASN A 145 4.81 -14.82 5.12
CA ASN A 145 5.30 -14.26 3.84
C ASN A 145 4.93 -15.16 2.63
N ASN A 146 3.74 -15.75 2.67
CA ASN A 146 3.20 -16.73 1.71
C ASN A 146 3.87 -18.11 1.67
N TYR A 147 4.86 -18.38 2.51
CA TYR A 147 5.39 -19.73 2.69
C TYR A 147 4.56 -20.48 3.70
N ASP A 148 4.21 -21.72 3.36
CA ASP A 148 3.47 -22.60 4.27
C ASP A 148 4.31 -22.91 5.50
N ILE A 149 3.76 -22.63 6.68
CA ILE A 149 4.37 -22.90 7.98
C ILE A 149 3.55 -23.91 8.81
N SER A 150 2.47 -24.44 8.23
CA SER A 150 1.75 -25.57 8.85
C SER A 150 2.56 -26.84 8.77
N ALA A 151 2.21 -27.83 9.57
CA ALA A 151 2.83 -29.16 9.51
C ALA A 151 2.26 -30.04 8.38
N ASP A 152 1.55 -29.47 7.43
CA ASP A 152 0.87 -30.17 6.34
C ASP A 152 1.83 -31.00 5.48
N ALA A 153 3.04 -30.48 5.24
CA ALA A 153 4.11 -31.21 4.56
C ALA A 153 4.52 -32.52 5.27
N LEU A 154 4.22 -32.65 6.56
CA LEU A 154 4.46 -33.85 7.34
C LEU A 154 3.20 -34.72 7.48
N GLY A 155 2.10 -34.34 6.79
CA GLY A 155 0.82 -35.01 6.84
C GLY A 155 -0.08 -34.59 8.02
N TYR A 156 0.23 -33.51 8.69
CA TYR A 156 -0.56 -32.97 9.80
C TYR A 156 -1.13 -31.59 9.40
N PRO A 157 -2.44 -31.38 9.41
CA PRO A 157 -3.05 -30.09 9.04
C PRO A 157 -2.94 -29.04 10.16
N GLU A 158 -2.10 -29.24 11.15
CA GLU A 158 -2.01 -28.40 12.32
C GLU A 158 -0.85 -27.41 12.24
N SER A 159 -0.99 -26.31 12.97
CA SER A 159 0.07 -25.31 13.13
C SER A 159 0.75 -25.48 14.48
N TYR A 160 2.03 -25.78 14.44
CA TYR A 160 2.87 -25.95 15.64
C TYR A 160 3.82 -24.78 15.87
N TYR A 161 3.90 -23.88 14.91
CA TYR A 161 4.72 -22.67 14.99
C TYR A 161 3.84 -21.44 14.86
N THR A 162 4.07 -20.49 15.74
CA THR A 162 3.43 -19.17 15.68
C THR A 162 4.51 -18.10 15.65
N PRO A 163 4.61 -17.28 14.61
CA PRO A 163 5.55 -16.18 14.59
C PRO A 163 5.29 -15.21 15.74
N PRO A 164 6.34 -14.65 16.37
CA PRO A 164 6.17 -13.66 17.43
C PRO A 164 5.51 -12.40 16.84
N PRO A 165 4.44 -11.88 17.43
CA PRO A 165 3.67 -10.78 16.86
C PRO A 165 4.46 -9.47 16.77
N GLU A 166 5.48 -9.26 17.60
CA GLU A 166 6.36 -8.10 17.50
C GLU A 166 7.19 -8.08 16.21
N GLY A 167 7.33 -9.21 15.54
CA GLY A 167 8.01 -9.35 14.25
C GLY A 167 7.08 -9.28 13.05
N LEU A 168 5.79 -9.04 13.27
CA LEU A 168 4.79 -8.97 12.20
C LEU A 168 4.39 -7.54 11.91
N GLU A 169 4.26 -7.21 10.64
CA GLU A 169 3.68 -5.95 10.19
C GLU A 169 2.15 -6.05 10.16
N GLU A 170 1.65 -7.12 9.58
CA GLU A 170 0.22 -7.38 9.47
C GLU A 170 -0.11 -8.88 9.44
N ILE A 171 -1.36 -9.20 9.73
CA ILE A 171 -1.89 -10.56 9.60
C ILE A 171 -3.05 -10.52 8.62
N GLN A 172 -2.93 -11.27 7.55
CA GLN A 172 -3.94 -11.39 6.51
C GLN A 172 -4.80 -12.63 6.76
N ILE A 173 -6.12 -12.47 6.76
CA ILE A 173 -7.06 -13.59 6.90
C ILE A 173 -7.94 -13.65 5.65
N LEU A 174 -7.73 -14.71 4.87
CA LEU A 174 -8.45 -14.97 3.64
C LEU A 174 -9.47 -16.08 3.83
N ARG A 175 -10.71 -15.81 3.45
CA ARG A 175 -11.80 -16.77 3.59
C ARG A 175 -12.59 -16.90 2.29
N GLY A 176 -13.21 -18.05 2.08
CA GLY A 176 -14.02 -18.30 0.90
C GLY A 176 -13.19 -18.58 -0.35
N ALA A 177 -13.67 -18.14 -1.51
CA ALA A 177 -13.05 -18.47 -2.79
C ALA A 177 -11.60 -18.00 -2.94
N ALA A 178 -11.26 -16.86 -2.36
CA ALA A 178 -9.89 -16.32 -2.44
C ALA A 178 -8.86 -17.22 -1.74
N SER A 179 -9.25 -17.97 -0.72
CA SER A 179 -8.34 -18.90 -0.04
C SER A 179 -8.01 -20.15 -0.84
N LEU A 180 -8.82 -20.51 -1.83
CA LEU A 180 -8.62 -21.72 -2.63
C LEU A 180 -7.33 -21.70 -3.47
N GLN A 181 -6.81 -20.52 -3.80
CA GLN A 181 -5.53 -20.42 -4.49
C GLN A 181 -4.34 -20.94 -3.67
N TYR A 182 -4.53 -21.12 -2.35
CA TYR A 182 -3.49 -21.56 -1.43
C TYR A 182 -3.72 -22.97 -0.87
N GLY A 183 -4.84 -23.59 -1.18
CA GLY A 183 -5.18 -24.91 -0.69
C GLY A 183 -6.67 -25.07 -0.37
N THR A 184 -7.02 -26.20 0.16
CA THR A 184 -8.42 -26.65 0.38
C THR A 184 -8.87 -26.57 1.83
N GLN A 185 -8.22 -25.82 2.68
CA GLN A 185 -8.58 -25.70 4.09
C GLN A 185 -9.95 -25.01 4.26
N PHE A 186 -10.84 -25.61 5.03
CA PHE A 186 -12.22 -25.14 5.20
C PHE A 186 -12.34 -23.79 5.93
N GLY A 187 -11.43 -23.52 6.85
CA GLY A 187 -11.38 -22.25 7.60
C GLY A 187 -10.93 -21.08 6.74
N GLY A 188 -10.03 -21.34 5.81
CA GLY A 188 -9.36 -20.36 4.98
C GLY A 188 -7.85 -20.35 5.16
N LEU A 189 -7.26 -19.17 5.07
CA LEU A 189 -5.82 -18.96 5.18
C LEU A 189 -5.53 -17.84 6.17
N ILE A 190 -4.46 -18.01 6.93
CA ILE A 190 -3.82 -17.00 7.78
C ILE A 190 -2.40 -16.80 7.24
N ASN A 191 -2.05 -15.57 6.85
CA ASN A 191 -0.72 -15.22 6.34
C ASN A 191 -0.15 -14.07 7.15
#